data_d828a9bcc6cf64a42a24a2b8d3e8d245
#
_entry.id   d828a9bcc6cf64a42a24a2b8d3e8d245
#
_cell.length_a   1.000
_cell.length_b   1.000
_cell.length_c   1.000
_cell.angle_alpha   90.00
_cell.angle_beta   90.00
_cell.angle_gamma   90.00
#
_symmetry.space_group_name_H-M   'P 1'
#
loop_
_entity.id
_entity.type
_entity.pdbx_description
1 polymer ?
#
loop_
_entity_poly.entity_id
_entity_poly.type
_entity_poly.pdbx_seq_one_letter_code
_entity_poly.pdbx_strand_id
1 'polypeptide(L)'
;MSYKSILVNLDVDGPIGPVVKAARALAQRWNARLIGFCAADVYLPVTGPEGATLAAEVWQQMRDDDERRFKELRKEFETLVAGAVETEWREALERPTYALVQASRAADLVVMQAADGAATRDTARRSDPGSVVLQAGRPLLIVGTEAEHRLGRKIVVAWKDTKEARRAVLDAVPLLQAADDVIVVTVAPTIDQWARESMADVTAFLARHGVAARNESMESYHESDSLIALVDRYDADLVVSGAFGHSRLREWAFGGMTRSLLDEVRLNRFMSS
;
A
#
# COMPACT_ATOMS: atom_id res chain seq x y z
N MET A 1 10.76 11.60 12.87
CA MET A 1 9.58 11.92 12.01
C MET A 1 8.42 11.02 12.42
N SER A 2 7.17 11.43 12.25
CA SER A 2 6.00 10.57 12.51
C SER A 2 4.92 10.92 11.49
N TYR A 3 4.07 9.96 11.13
CA TYR A 3 2.90 10.25 10.30
C TYR A 3 1.90 11.07 11.11
N LYS A 4 1.29 12.09 10.50
CA LYS A 4 0.30 12.97 11.09
C LYS A 4 -1.09 12.76 10.53
N SER A 5 -1.17 12.26 9.30
CA SER A 5 -2.43 11.88 8.68
C SER A 5 -2.28 10.60 7.87
N ILE A 6 -3.23 9.68 8.05
CA ILE A 6 -3.27 8.37 7.41
C ILE A 6 -4.59 8.28 6.64
N LEU A 7 -4.50 7.98 5.35
CA LEU A 7 -5.66 7.75 4.48
C LEU A 7 -5.86 6.24 4.33
N VAL A 8 -7.01 5.72 4.74
CA VAL A 8 -7.36 4.32 4.52
C VAL A 8 -8.37 4.19 3.39
N ASN A 9 -7.99 3.46 2.34
CA ASN A 9 -8.87 3.13 1.22
C ASN A 9 -9.76 1.95 1.58
N LEU A 10 -11.06 2.12 1.39
CA LEU A 10 -12.10 1.14 1.65
C LEU A 10 -12.74 0.73 0.32
N ASP A 11 -12.56 -0.52 -0.06
CA ASP A 11 -13.20 -1.06 -1.26
C ASP A 11 -14.71 -1.15 -1.04
N VAL A 12 -15.49 -0.64 -1.98
CA VAL A 12 -16.93 -0.50 -1.85
C VAL A 12 -17.64 -1.84 -1.62
N ASP A 13 -17.15 -2.93 -2.18
CA ASP A 13 -17.71 -4.27 -2.08
C ASP A 13 -16.93 -5.20 -1.12
N GLY A 14 -15.84 -4.70 -0.55
CA GLY A 14 -14.96 -5.51 0.29
C GLY A 14 -15.29 -5.46 1.78
N PRO A 15 -14.74 -6.40 2.55
CA PRO A 15 -14.70 -6.30 3.99
C PRO A 15 -13.71 -5.21 4.40
N ILE A 16 -14.15 -4.22 5.18
CA ILE A 16 -13.28 -3.10 5.60
C ILE A 16 -12.62 -3.33 6.96
N GLY A 17 -13.10 -4.31 7.73
CA GLY A 17 -12.66 -4.55 9.10
C GLY A 17 -11.14 -4.68 9.27
N PRO A 18 -10.45 -5.56 8.55
CA PRO A 18 -9.00 -5.77 8.69
C PRO A 18 -8.19 -4.50 8.41
N VAL A 19 -8.43 -3.84 7.27
CA VAL A 19 -7.67 -2.64 6.87
C VAL A 19 -7.93 -1.45 7.80
N VAL A 20 -9.17 -1.27 8.28
CA VAL A 20 -9.50 -0.20 9.24
C VAL A 20 -8.84 -0.46 10.58
N LYS A 21 -8.84 -1.70 11.08
CA LYS A 21 -8.14 -2.06 12.34
C LYS A 21 -6.64 -1.78 12.25
N ALA A 22 -6.00 -2.17 11.13
CA ALA A 22 -4.58 -1.91 10.88
C ALA A 22 -4.29 -0.39 10.83
N ALA A 23 -5.05 0.37 10.04
CA ALA A 23 -4.90 1.82 9.93
C ALA A 23 -5.16 2.54 11.24
N ARG A 24 -6.18 2.12 12.03
CA ARG A 24 -6.47 2.64 13.37
C ARG A 24 -5.30 2.41 14.32
N ALA A 25 -4.73 1.19 14.34
CA ALA A 25 -3.58 0.89 15.20
C ALA A 25 -2.36 1.78 14.90
N LEU A 26 -2.10 2.04 13.60
CA LEU A 26 -1.07 2.97 13.18
C LEU A 26 -1.39 4.42 13.58
N ALA A 27 -2.64 4.87 13.38
CA ALA A 27 -3.06 6.21 13.77
C ALA A 27 -2.94 6.44 15.29
N GLN A 28 -3.30 5.44 16.10
CA GLN A 28 -3.12 5.49 17.56
C GLN A 28 -1.63 5.57 17.95
N ARG A 29 -0.76 4.76 17.30
CA ARG A 29 0.68 4.73 17.59
C ARG A 29 1.33 6.11 17.45
N TRP A 30 0.92 6.92 16.47
CA TRP A 30 1.51 8.23 16.17
C TRP A 30 0.62 9.42 16.50
N ASN A 31 -0.54 9.20 17.12
CA ASN A 31 -1.54 10.24 17.33
C ASN A 31 -1.84 10.97 16.01
N ALA A 32 -2.07 10.21 14.98
CA ALA A 32 -2.37 10.68 13.62
C ALA A 32 -3.88 10.74 13.39
N ARG A 33 -4.31 11.68 12.56
CA ARG A 33 -5.67 11.73 12.03
C ARG A 33 -5.88 10.58 11.04
N LEU A 34 -7.02 9.90 11.12
CA LEU A 34 -7.39 8.81 10.22
C LEU A 34 -8.49 9.26 9.25
N ILE A 35 -8.18 9.28 7.96
CA ILE A 35 -9.11 9.65 6.89
C ILE A 35 -9.65 8.35 6.26
N GLY A 36 -10.94 8.05 6.47
CA GLY A 36 -11.64 7.00 5.74
C GLY A 36 -11.97 7.49 4.33
N PHE A 37 -11.65 6.70 3.33
CA PHE A 37 -11.91 7.04 1.92
C PHE A 37 -12.56 5.87 1.19
N CYS A 38 -13.62 6.16 0.43
CA CYS A 38 -14.28 5.20 -0.45
C CYS A 38 -14.60 5.84 -1.78
N ALA A 39 -14.45 5.12 -2.89
CA ALA A 39 -14.87 5.58 -4.20
C ALA A 39 -15.42 4.43 -5.04
N ALA A 40 -16.38 4.74 -5.91
CA ALA A 40 -16.92 3.84 -6.92
C ALA A 40 -17.29 4.65 -8.16
N ASP A 41 -17.18 4.02 -9.33
CA ASP A 41 -17.59 4.59 -10.60
C ASP A 41 -18.72 3.76 -11.20
N VAL A 42 -19.66 4.43 -11.83
CA VAL A 42 -20.79 3.82 -12.52
C VAL A 42 -20.73 4.19 -13.98
N TYR A 43 -20.43 3.20 -14.81
CA TYR A 43 -20.41 3.42 -16.27
C TYR A 43 -21.83 3.52 -16.83
N LEU A 44 -22.06 4.59 -17.59
CA LEU A 44 -23.29 4.67 -18.40
C LEU A 44 -23.25 3.56 -19.46
N PRO A 45 -24.25 2.65 -19.48
CA PRO A 45 -24.30 1.63 -20.52
C PRO A 45 -24.40 2.28 -21.91
N VAL A 46 -23.52 1.86 -22.82
CA VAL A 46 -23.60 2.32 -24.22
C VAL A 46 -24.75 1.60 -24.90
N THR A 47 -25.81 2.34 -25.21
CA THR A 47 -27.02 1.83 -25.86
C THR A 47 -27.33 2.67 -27.10
N GLY A 48 -28.07 2.08 -28.03
CA GLY A 48 -28.63 2.86 -29.13
C GLY A 48 -29.69 3.86 -28.65
N PRO A 49 -30.16 4.76 -29.52
CA PRO A 49 -31.14 5.81 -29.14
C PRO A 49 -32.41 5.30 -28.47
N GLU A 50 -32.85 4.12 -28.83
CA GLU A 50 -34.08 3.48 -28.27
C GLU A 50 -33.92 3.01 -26.82
N GLY A 51 -32.67 2.75 -26.38
CA GLY A 51 -32.33 2.31 -25.03
C GLY A 51 -31.90 3.42 -24.08
N ALA A 52 -31.73 4.65 -24.55
CA ALA A 52 -31.12 5.73 -23.79
C ALA A 52 -31.83 6.07 -22.48
N THR A 53 -33.17 6.09 -22.48
CA THR A 53 -33.98 6.37 -21.28
C THR A 53 -33.80 5.30 -20.22
N LEU A 54 -33.86 4.02 -20.61
CA LEU A 54 -33.68 2.90 -19.69
C LEU A 54 -32.26 2.87 -19.15
N ALA A 55 -31.26 3.15 -20.00
CA ALA A 55 -29.85 3.23 -19.57
C ALA A 55 -29.65 4.35 -18.55
N ALA A 56 -30.29 5.50 -18.72
CA ALA A 56 -30.20 6.61 -17.76
C ALA A 56 -30.83 6.25 -16.41
N GLU A 57 -32.00 5.56 -16.42
CA GLU A 57 -32.66 5.10 -15.18
C GLU A 57 -31.80 4.07 -14.44
N VAL A 58 -31.24 3.09 -15.15
CA VAL A 58 -30.33 2.09 -14.57
C VAL A 58 -29.08 2.76 -13.99
N TRP A 59 -28.48 3.67 -14.72
CA TRP A 59 -27.31 4.43 -14.26
C TRP A 59 -27.61 5.24 -12.99
N GLN A 60 -28.76 5.93 -12.94
CA GLN A 60 -29.17 6.66 -11.76
C GLN A 60 -29.38 5.72 -10.56
N GLN A 61 -30.04 4.59 -10.77
CA GLN A 61 -30.23 3.59 -9.72
C GLN A 61 -28.91 3.07 -9.16
N MET A 62 -27.91 2.77 -10.02
CA MET A 62 -26.59 2.31 -9.59
C MET A 62 -25.86 3.38 -8.76
N ARG A 63 -25.98 4.65 -9.13
CA ARG A 63 -25.41 5.75 -8.33
C ARG A 63 -26.08 5.86 -6.97
N ASP A 64 -27.40 5.78 -6.90
CA ASP A 64 -28.15 5.84 -5.64
C ASP A 64 -27.78 4.67 -4.72
N ASP A 65 -27.52 3.48 -5.30
CA ASP A 65 -27.07 2.30 -4.57
C ASP A 65 -25.66 2.50 -4.01
N ASP A 66 -24.73 3.08 -4.79
CA ASP A 66 -23.37 3.39 -4.32
C ASP A 66 -23.38 4.47 -3.23
N GLU A 67 -24.17 5.53 -3.36
CA GLU A 67 -24.33 6.55 -2.32
C GLU A 67 -24.89 5.96 -1.01
N ARG A 68 -25.80 5.00 -1.11
CA ARG A 68 -26.32 4.27 0.05
C ARG A 68 -25.21 3.41 0.68
N ARG A 69 -24.44 2.72 -0.16
CA ARG A 69 -23.32 1.91 0.29
C ARG A 69 -22.24 2.75 0.96
N PHE A 70 -21.93 3.94 0.48
CA PHE A 70 -20.99 4.86 1.14
C PHE A 70 -21.44 5.24 2.55
N LYS A 71 -22.72 5.51 2.75
CA LYS A 71 -23.29 5.80 4.09
C LYS A 71 -23.16 4.62 5.05
N GLU A 72 -23.37 3.39 4.55
CA GLU A 72 -23.17 2.17 5.33
C GLU A 72 -21.70 1.98 5.72
N LEU A 73 -20.78 2.12 4.76
CA LEU A 73 -19.33 2.01 4.99
C LEU A 73 -18.82 3.08 5.95
N ARG A 74 -19.31 4.30 5.84
CA ARG A 74 -19.00 5.36 6.79
C ARG A 74 -19.38 4.97 8.22
N LYS A 75 -20.60 4.47 8.42
CA LYS A 75 -21.09 4.03 9.73
C LYS A 75 -20.27 2.87 10.28
N GLU A 76 -19.92 1.91 9.42
CA GLU A 76 -19.05 0.78 9.79
C GLU A 76 -17.64 1.27 10.18
N PHE A 77 -17.03 2.17 9.38
CA PHE A 77 -15.75 2.80 9.69
C PHE A 77 -15.77 3.53 11.03
N GLU A 78 -16.77 4.40 11.27
CA GLU A 78 -16.94 5.13 12.54
C GLU A 78 -17.06 4.18 13.73
N THR A 79 -17.78 3.07 13.55
CA THR A 79 -17.91 2.01 14.56
C THR A 79 -16.60 1.30 14.84
N LEU A 80 -15.83 0.95 13.79
CA LEU A 80 -14.54 0.26 13.91
C LEU A 80 -13.47 1.15 14.55
N VAL A 81 -13.51 2.46 14.30
CA VAL A 81 -12.56 3.40 14.90
C VAL A 81 -12.95 3.73 16.35
N ALA A 82 -14.25 3.74 16.68
CA ALA A 82 -14.80 3.91 18.02
C ALA A 82 -14.24 5.13 18.79
N GLY A 83 -13.98 6.25 18.09
CA GLY A 83 -13.46 7.49 18.70
C GLY A 83 -12.01 7.41 19.22
N ALA A 84 -11.27 6.36 18.85
CA ALA A 84 -9.90 6.13 19.34
C ALA A 84 -8.86 7.14 18.80
N VAL A 85 -9.17 7.79 17.67
CA VAL A 85 -8.36 8.82 17.00
C VAL A 85 -9.27 9.85 16.35
N GLU A 86 -8.71 11.02 15.99
CA GLU A 86 -9.42 11.99 15.14
C GLU A 86 -9.70 11.38 13.78
N THR A 87 -10.94 11.52 13.27
CA THR A 87 -11.38 10.94 12.01
C THR A 87 -11.93 11.99 11.03
N GLU A 88 -11.77 11.69 9.76
CA GLU A 88 -12.44 12.36 8.66
C GLU A 88 -12.99 11.32 7.69
N TRP A 89 -14.10 11.61 7.02
CA TRP A 89 -14.65 10.77 5.96
C TRP A 89 -14.64 11.50 4.63
N ARG A 90 -14.23 10.81 3.57
CA ARG A 90 -14.27 11.28 2.19
C ARG A 90 -14.84 10.19 1.29
N GLU A 91 -15.62 10.58 0.31
CA GLU A 91 -16.21 9.68 -0.68
C GLU A 91 -16.23 10.35 -2.06
N ALA A 92 -16.21 9.55 -3.12
CA ALA A 92 -16.27 10.04 -4.49
C ALA A 92 -17.00 9.05 -5.40
N LEU A 93 -17.96 9.57 -6.19
CA LEU A 93 -18.55 8.85 -7.32
C LEU A 93 -17.69 9.06 -8.57
N GLU A 94 -16.53 8.41 -8.57
CA GLU A 94 -15.50 8.50 -9.60
C GLU A 94 -14.61 7.26 -9.56
N ARG A 95 -13.82 7.04 -10.62
CA ARG A 95 -12.88 5.90 -10.68
C ARG A 95 -11.99 5.82 -9.44
N PRO A 96 -12.04 4.72 -8.68
CA PRO A 96 -11.43 4.61 -7.37
C PRO A 96 -9.95 4.96 -7.32
N THR A 97 -9.16 4.44 -8.28
CA THR A 97 -7.71 4.72 -8.34
C THR A 97 -7.43 6.22 -8.49
N TYR A 98 -8.13 6.89 -9.41
CA TYR A 98 -7.94 8.32 -9.65
C TYR A 98 -8.36 9.15 -8.43
N ALA A 99 -9.52 8.88 -7.89
CA ALA A 99 -10.05 9.58 -6.72
C ALA A 99 -9.15 9.37 -5.47
N LEU A 100 -8.62 8.15 -5.25
CA LEU A 100 -7.68 7.85 -4.18
C LEU A 100 -6.36 8.63 -4.35
N VAL A 101 -5.81 8.67 -5.56
CA VAL A 101 -4.61 9.45 -5.87
C VAL A 101 -4.83 10.93 -5.56
N GLN A 102 -5.98 11.49 -5.93
CA GLN A 102 -6.31 12.88 -5.59
C GLN A 102 -6.46 13.09 -4.07
N ALA A 103 -7.08 12.16 -3.37
CA ALA A 103 -7.27 12.23 -1.91
C ALA A 103 -5.94 12.11 -1.14
N SER A 104 -4.95 11.39 -1.68
CA SER A 104 -3.65 11.13 -1.05
C SER A 104 -2.85 12.40 -0.72
N ARG A 105 -3.13 13.52 -1.38
CA ARG A 105 -2.50 14.82 -1.08
C ARG A 105 -2.70 15.28 0.38
N ALA A 106 -3.73 14.77 1.06
CA ALA A 106 -4.07 15.13 2.43
C ALA A 106 -3.45 14.19 3.49
N ALA A 107 -2.66 13.20 3.06
CA ALA A 107 -2.11 12.20 3.96
C ALA A 107 -0.59 12.05 3.82
N ASP A 108 0.05 11.55 4.87
CA ASP A 108 1.46 11.15 4.87
C ASP A 108 1.64 9.70 4.45
N LEU A 109 0.61 8.87 4.66
CA LEU A 109 0.58 7.44 4.36
C LEU A 109 -0.78 7.06 3.81
N VAL A 110 -0.79 6.30 2.72
CA VAL A 110 -1.98 5.63 2.19
C VAL A 110 -1.98 4.17 2.65
N VAL A 111 -3.10 3.69 3.17
CA VAL A 111 -3.29 2.30 3.58
C VAL A 111 -4.41 1.68 2.76
N MET A 112 -4.18 0.50 2.21
CA MET A 112 -5.22 -0.25 1.50
C MET A 112 -5.11 -1.76 1.78
N GLN A 113 -6.19 -2.48 1.54
CA GLN A 113 -6.20 -3.94 1.64
C GLN A 113 -5.45 -4.56 0.45
N ALA A 114 -4.80 -5.69 0.66
CA ALA A 114 -4.28 -6.49 -0.43
C ALA A 114 -5.41 -6.88 -1.40
N ALA A 115 -5.16 -6.70 -2.69
CA ALA A 115 -6.03 -7.18 -3.75
C ALA A 115 -5.55 -8.54 -4.26
N ASP A 116 -6.43 -9.29 -4.88
CA ASP A 116 -6.05 -10.52 -5.58
C ASP A 116 -5.30 -10.15 -6.86
N GLY A 117 -3.96 -10.14 -6.79
CA GLY A 117 -3.07 -9.85 -7.90
C GLY A 117 -2.56 -8.40 -7.97
N ALA A 118 -1.54 -8.18 -8.84
CA ALA A 118 -0.84 -6.90 -9.00
C ALA A 118 -1.70 -5.79 -9.63
N ALA A 119 -2.77 -6.15 -10.31
CA ALA A 119 -3.70 -5.23 -10.96
C ALA A 119 -5.15 -5.66 -10.71
N THR A 120 -6.01 -4.70 -10.39
CA THR A 120 -7.43 -4.98 -10.26
C THR A 120 -8.08 -5.14 -11.64
N ARG A 121 -9.00 -6.11 -11.76
CA ARG A 121 -9.82 -6.30 -12.96
C ARG A 121 -11.05 -5.39 -12.97
N ASP A 122 -11.53 -5.01 -11.79
CA ASP A 122 -12.68 -4.13 -11.62
C ASP A 122 -12.25 -2.73 -11.19
N THR A 123 -11.85 -1.93 -12.16
CA THR A 123 -11.38 -0.55 -11.97
C THR A 123 -12.47 0.44 -11.60
N ALA A 124 -13.75 0.04 -11.72
CA ALA A 124 -14.88 0.84 -11.28
C ALA A 124 -15.19 0.68 -9.79
N ARG A 125 -14.78 -0.44 -9.20
CA ARG A 125 -15.12 -0.80 -7.81
C ARG A 125 -13.92 -0.83 -6.88
N ARG A 126 -12.69 -0.92 -7.42
CA ARG A 126 -11.45 -1.09 -6.65
C ARG A 126 -10.33 -0.19 -7.14
N SER A 127 -9.52 0.25 -6.19
CA SER A 127 -8.27 0.96 -6.50
C SER A 127 -7.17 -0.03 -6.88
N ASP A 128 -6.41 0.29 -7.92
CA ASP A 128 -5.26 -0.49 -8.39
C ASP A 128 -3.98 -0.12 -7.60
N PRO A 129 -3.42 -1.04 -6.78
CA PRO A 129 -2.27 -0.74 -5.94
C PRO A 129 -1.04 -0.28 -6.72
N GLY A 130 -0.77 -0.91 -7.88
CA GLY A 130 0.35 -0.55 -8.73
C GLY A 130 0.27 0.88 -9.25
N SER A 131 -0.92 1.30 -9.69
CA SER A 131 -1.16 2.67 -10.14
C SER A 131 -1.12 3.66 -8.98
N VAL A 132 -1.66 3.30 -7.80
CA VAL A 132 -1.64 4.16 -6.62
C VAL A 132 -0.20 4.45 -6.19
N VAL A 133 0.66 3.43 -6.03
CA VAL A 133 2.05 3.64 -5.61
C VAL A 133 2.84 4.52 -6.59
N LEU A 134 2.52 4.43 -7.89
CA LEU A 134 3.18 5.26 -8.92
C LEU A 134 2.74 6.71 -8.92
N GLN A 135 1.46 6.99 -8.61
CA GLN A 135 0.83 8.27 -8.87
C GLN A 135 0.53 9.08 -7.61
N ALA A 136 0.41 8.44 -6.45
CA ALA A 136 0.01 9.11 -5.22
C ALA A 136 1.06 10.09 -4.67
N GLY A 137 2.35 9.90 -4.99
CA GLY A 137 3.46 10.67 -4.41
C GLY A 137 3.54 10.53 -2.89
N ARG A 138 2.95 9.48 -2.35
CA ARG A 138 2.92 9.09 -0.94
C ARG A 138 3.25 7.61 -0.81
N PRO A 139 3.86 7.19 0.30
CA PRO A 139 4.06 5.78 0.56
C PRO A 139 2.71 5.06 0.67
N LEU A 140 2.70 3.84 0.19
CA LEU A 140 1.56 2.94 0.22
C LEU A 140 1.85 1.76 1.14
N LEU A 141 1.01 1.55 2.14
CA LEU A 141 0.98 0.34 2.94
C LEU A 141 -0.17 -0.55 2.47
N ILE A 142 0.16 -1.73 1.98
CA ILE A 142 -0.79 -2.75 1.58
C ILE A 142 -0.88 -3.77 2.72
N VAL A 143 -2.04 -3.88 3.34
CA VAL A 143 -2.30 -4.79 4.46
C VAL A 143 -2.61 -6.17 3.91
N GLY A 144 -1.83 -7.17 4.32
CA GLY A 144 -2.02 -8.56 3.92
C GLY A 144 -3.19 -9.23 4.62
N THR A 145 -3.61 -10.38 4.09
CA THR A 145 -4.76 -11.13 4.63
C THR A 145 -4.47 -11.81 5.96
N GLU A 146 -3.21 -12.12 6.26
CA GLU A 146 -2.77 -12.79 7.50
C GLU A 146 -2.32 -11.80 8.59
N ALA A 147 -2.39 -10.50 8.32
CA ALA A 147 -1.75 -9.45 9.11
C ALA A 147 -2.53 -8.98 10.34
N GLU A 148 -3.62 -9.64 10.73
CA GLU A 148 -4.55 -9.10 11.73
C GLU A 148 -3.93 -8.72 13.11
N HIS A 149 -2.74 -9.23 13.45
CA HIS A 149 -2.19 -9.06 14.81
C HIS A 149 -0.77 -8.48 14.90
N ARG A 150 -0.05 -8.36 13.80
CA ARG A 150 1.33 -7.86 13.80
C ARG A 150 1.54 -6.93 12.61
N LEU A 151 1.89 -5.69 12.86
CA LEU A 151 2.22 -4.73 11.81
C LEU A 151 3.47 -3.93 12.18
N GLY A 152 4.57 -4.27 11.52
CA GLY A 152 5.84 -3.58 11.63
C GLY A 152 6.59 -3.83 12.93
N ARG A 153 6.55 -5.07 13.46
CA ARG A 153 7.42 -5.51 14.56
C ARG A 153 8.73 -6.07 14.04
N LYS A 154 8.69 -6.92 13.02
CA LYS A 154 9.86 -7.44 12.34
C LYS A 154 9.81 -7.02 10.87
N ILE A 155 10.73 -6.20 10.45
CA ILE A 155 10.69 -5.57 9.14
C ILE A 155 11.88 -6.03 8.28
N VAL A 156 11.57 -6.53 7.10
CA VAL A 156 12.56 -6.72 6.04
C VAL A 156 12.55 -5.51 5.12
N VAL A 157 13.69 -4.87 4.97
CA VAL A 157 13.92 -3.82 3.97
C VAL A 157 14.54 -4.46 2.74
N ALA A 158 13.76 -4.63 1.68
CA ALA A 158 14.24 -5.14 0.39
C ALA A 158 15.05 -4.04 -0.30
N TRP A 159 16.38 -4.13 -0.18
CA TRP A 159 17.30 -3.10 -0.64
C TRP A 159 17.92 -3.43 -1.98
N LYS A 160 17.77 -2.51 -2.90
CA LYS A 160 18.56 -2.38 -4.12
C LYS A 160 18.86 -0.91 -4.31
N ASP A 161 20.12 -0.54 -4.61
CA ASP A 161 20.51 0.88 -4.67
C ASP A 161 19.82 1.63 -5.82
N THR A 162 18.55 1.99 -5.62
CA THR A 162 17.72 2.78 -6.52
C THR A 162 17.13 3.97 -5.76
N LYS A 163 16.68 5.00 -6.49
CA LYS A 163 16.03 6.16 -5.87
C LYS A 163 14.72 5.79 -5.16
N GLU A 164 13.98 4.82 -5.69
CA GLU A 164 12.75 4.31 -5.11
C GLU A 164 12.99 3.57 -3.79
N ALA A 165 14.04 2.75 -3.71
CA ALA A 165 14.43 2.08 -2.47
C ALA A 165 14.88 3.10 -1.41
N ARG A 166 15.69 4.10 -1.80
CA ARG A 166 16.09 5.20 -0.90
C ARG A 166 14.87 5.96 -0.40
N ARG A 167 13.88 6.22 -1.28
CA ARG A 167 12.63 6.88 -0.91
C ARG A 167 11.82 6.02 0.06
N ALA A 168 11.65 4.73 -0.23
CA ALA A 168 10.91 3.80 0.63
C ALA A 168 11.53 3.71 2.03
N VAL A 169 12.85 3.63 2.14
CA VAL A 169 13.57 3.62 3.43
C VAL A 169 13.30 4.91 4.20
N LEU A 170 13.41 6.07 3.55
CA LEU A 170 13.16 7.37 4.21
C LEU A 170 11.70 7.48 4.70
N ASP A 171 10.75 7.13 3.85
CA ASP A 171 9.32 7.20 4.17
C ASP A 171 8.93 6.19 5.26
N ALA A 172 9.64 5.05 5.37
CA ALA A 172 9.40 4.01 6.37
C ALA A 172 10.08 4.29 7.73
N VAL A 173 10.93 5.31 7.86
CA VAL A 173 11.64 5.59 9.13
C VAL A 173 10.75 5.52 10.36
N PRO A 174 9.51 6.08 10.39
CA PRO A 174 8.67 5.98 11.57
C PRO A 174 8.28 4.53 11.94
N LEU A 175 8.08 3.66 10.95
CA LEU A 175 7.82 2.24 11.17
C LEU A 175 9.09 1.52 11.65
N LEU A 176 10.22 1.76 11.01
CA LEU A 176 11.51 1.15 11.32
C LEU A 176 12.00 1.51 12.73
N GLN A 177 11.76 2.75 13.19
CA GLN A 177 12.07 3.18 14.57
C GLN A 177 11.23 2.47 15.63
N ALA A 178 10.04 2.02 15.26
CA ALA A 178 9.11 1.35 16.19
C ALA A 178 9.18 -0.18 16.11
N ALA A 179 10.04 -0.72 15.23
CA ALA A 179 10.22 -2.15 15.03
C ALA A 179 11.12 -2.76 16.12
N ASP A 180 10.87 -4.03 16.43
CA ASP A 180 11.71 -4.83 17.33
C ASP A 180 12.96 -5.37 16.62
N ASP A 181 12.85 -5.68 15.32
CA ASP A 181 13.96 -6.18 14.46
C ASP A 181 13.83 -5.62 13.04
N VAL A 182 14.95 -5.13 12.51
CA VAL A 182 15.03 -4.58 11.14
C VAL A 182 16.19 -5.25 10.41
N ILE A 183 15.87 -5.83 9.25
CA ILE A 183 16.83 -6.54 8.41
C ILE A 183 16.88 -5.89 7.04
N VAL A 184 18.02 -5.36 6.64
CA VAL A 184 18.27 -4.90 5.27
C VAL A 184 18.72 -6.08 4.43
N VAL A 185 17.94 -6.44 3.43
CA VAL A 185 18.15 -7.61 2.59
C VAL A 185 18.42 -7.19 1.16
N THR A 186 19.53 -7.69 0.59
CA THR A 186 19.82 -7.60 -0.84
C THR A 186 19.86 -8.99 -1.45
N VAL A 187 19.02 -9.24 -2.46
CA VAL A 187 19.06 -10.44 -3.29
C VAL A 187 19.43 -10.05 -4.70
N ALA A 188 20.49 -10.65 -5.25
CA ALA A 188 20.95 -10.38 -6.60
C ALA A 188 21.69 -11.61 -7.15
N PRO A 189 21.85 -11.76 -8.48
CA PRO A 189 22.63 -12.85 -9.05
C PRO A 189 24.09 -12.88 -8.60
N THR A 190 24.65 -11.72 -8.27
CA THR A 190 26.00 -11.56 -7.73
C THR A 190 26.01 -10.41 -6.72
N ILE A 191 26.63 -10.62 -5.58
CA ILE A 191 26.83 -9.60 -4.54
C ILE A 191 28.25 -9.04 -4.67
N ASP A 192 28.38 -8.01 -5.49
CA ASP A 192 29.64 -7.30 -5.72
C ASP A 192 30.00 -6.32 -4.58
N GLN A 193 31.12 -5.64 -4.72
CA GLN A 193 31.58 -4.66 -3.74
C GLN A 193 30.62 -3.48 -3.63
N TRP A 194 30.05 -3.01 -4.73
CA TRP A 194 29.07 -1.92 -4.75
C TRP A 194 27.82 -2.26 -3.93
N ALA A 195 27.29 -3.47 -4.13
CA ALA A 195 26.12 -3.94 -3.36
C ALA A 195 26.42 -3.94 -1.85
N ARG A 196 27.60 -4.43 -1.44
CA ARG A 196 28.01 -4.44 -0.02
C ARG A 196 28.19 -3.03 0.56
N GLU A 197 28.83 -2.12 -0.17
CA GLU A 197 28.99 -0.72 0.23
C GLU A 197 27.66 -0.01 0.37
N SER A 198 26.73 -0.19 -0.60
CA SER A 198 25.41 0.42 -0.54
C SER A 198 24.57 -0.09 0.62
N MET A 199 24.70 -1.38 0.99
CA MET A 199 24.07 -1.93 2.19
C MET A 199 24.65 -1.35 3.48
N ALA A 200 25.97 -1.16 3.55
CA ALA A 200 26.62 -0.52 4.68
C ALA A 200 26.16 0.93 4.85
N ASP A 201 26.05 1.67 3.74
CA ASP A 201 25.62 3.07 3.74
C ASP A 201 24.16 3.23 4.20
N VAL A 202 23.23 2.40 3.71
CA VAL A 202 21.84 2.47 4.15
C VAL A 202 21.69 2.06 5.61
N THR A 203 22.46 1.09 6.08
CA THR A 203 22.46 0.70 7.50
C THR A 203 23.01 1.82 8.38
N ALA A 204 24.10 2.48 7.97
CA ALA A 204 24.63 3.65 8.66
C ALA A 204 23.63 4.83 8.65
N PHE A 205 22.90 5.03 7.55
CA PHE A 205 21.82 6.00 7.47
C PHE A 205 20.72 5.68 8.49
N LEU A 206 20.25 4.43 8.54
CA LEU A 206 19.24 3.97 9.49
C LEU A 206 19.69 4.17 10.94
N ALA A 207 20.94 3.85 11.26
CA ALA A 207 21.51 4.05 12.60
C ALA A 207 21.46 5.52 13.04
N ARG A 208 21.72 6.48 12.12
CA ARG A 208 21.58 7.92 12.40
C ARG A 208 20.13 8.35 12.68
N HIS A 209 19.17 7.59 12.19
CA HIS A 209 17.74 7.76 12.48
C HIS A 209 17.30 6.95 13.72
N GLY A 210 18.23 6.36 14.47
CA GLY A 210 17.89 5.59 15.68
C GLY A 210 17.33 4.20 15.40
N VAL A 211 17.56 3.65 14.21
CA VAL A 211 17.14 2.30 13.81
C VAL A 211 18.35 1.37 13.85
N ALA A 212 18.31 0.36 14.70
CA ALA A 212 19.30 -0.71 14.71
C ALA A 212 18.92 -1.76 13.64
N ALA A 213 19.63 -1.76 12.53
CA ALA A 213 19.40 -2.69 11.44
C ALA A 213 20.60 -3.62 11.24
N ARG A 214 20.34 -4.87 10.88
CA ARG A 214 21.37 -5.83 10.44
C ARG A 214 21.27 -6.08 8.94
N ASN A 215 22.36 -6.52 8.32
CA ASN A 215 22.44 -6.78 6.89
C ASN A 215 22.39 -8.28 6.58
N GLU A 216 21.68 -8.64 5.54
CA GLU A 216 21.69 -9.97 4.93
C GLU A 216 21.81 -9.83 3.42
N SER A 217 22.65 -10.67 2.80
CA SER A 217 22.77 -10.72 1.35
C SER A 217 22.68 -12.15 0.84
N MET A 218 21.99 -12.37 -0.26
CA MET A 218 21.81 -13.67 -0.89
C MET A 218 22.07 -13.59 -2.39
N GLU A 219 22.93 -14.46 -2.91
CA GLU A 219 23.09 -14.62 -4.34
C GLU A 219 22.01 -15.55 -4.88
N SER A 220 21.17 -15.05 -5.80
CA SER A 220 20.11 -15.81 -6.44
C SER A 220 19.68 -15.18 -7.75
N TYR A 221 19.41 -16.01 -8.75
CA TYR A 221 18.76 -15.61 -9.99
C TYR A 221 17.22 -15.52 -9.87
N HIS A 222 16.67 -16.05 -8.77
CA HIS A 222 15.24 -15.99 -8.42
C HIS A 222 15.03 -14.98 -7.28
N GLU A 223 15.32 -13.70 -7.56
CA GLU A 223 15.37 -12.64 -6.55
C GLU A 223 14.08 -12.56 -5.72
N SER A 224 12.92 -12.65 -6.38
CA SER A 224 11.61 -12.52 -5.71
C SER A 224 11.31 -13.68 -4.77
N ASP A 225 11.49 -14.91 -5.24
CA ASP A 225 11.21 -16.11 -4.44
C ASP A 225 12.17 -16.18 -3.25
N SER A 226 13.44 -15.82 -3.47
CA SER A 226 14.46 -15.77 -2.42
C SER A 226 14.16 -14.70 -1.38
N LEU A 227 13.63 -13.54 -1.78
CA LEU A 227 13.20 -12.50 -0.85
C LEU A 227 12.04 -13.01 0.01
N ILE A 228 11.02 -13.61 -0.59
CA ILE A 228 9.87 -14.17 0.15
C ILE A 228 10.33 -15.25 1.14
N ALA A 229 11.23 -16.16 0.71
CA ALA A 229 11.80 -17.17 1.59
C ALA A 229 12.59 -16.57 2.78
N LEU A 230 13.26 -15.43 2.59
CA LEU A 230 13.93 -14.71 3.69
C LEU A 230 12.91 -14.03 4.61
N VAL A 231 11.83 -13.47 4.08
CA VAL A 231 10.74 -12.91 4.89
C VAL A 231 10.13 -13.98 5.80
N ASP A 232 9.81 -15.15 5.25
CA ASP A 232 9.29 -16.28 6.01
C ASP A 232 10.32 -16.78 7.05
N ARG A 233 11.60 -16.93 6.67
CA ARG A 233 12.69 -17.36 7.57
C ARG A 233 12.85 -16.47 8.79
N TYR A 234 12.67 -15.17 8.63
CA TYR A 234 12.80 -14.19 9.72
C TYR A 234 11.48 -13.96 10.46
N ASP A 235 10.40 -14.61 10.06
CA ASP A 235 9.04 -14.34 10.58
C ASP A 235 8.74 -12.82 10.54
N ALA A 236 9.10 -12.19 9.41
CA ALA A 236 8.89 -10.77 9.24
C ALA A 236 7.44 -10.49 8.88
N ASP A 237 6.88 -9.47 9.50
CA ASP A 237 5.47 -9.10 9.35
C ASP A 237 5.26 -7.89 8.42
N LEU A 238 6.35 -7.31 7.92
CA LEU A 238 6.31 -6.20 6.96
C LEU A 238 7.53 -6.24 6.04
N VAL A 239 7.29 -6.02 4.75
CA VAL A 239 8.35 -5.76 3.76
C VAL A 239 8.30 -4.30 3.34
N VAL A 240 9.45 -3.61 3.44
CA VAL A 240 9.65 -2.26 2.90
C VAL A 240 10.42 -2.38 1.59
N SER A 241 9.89 -1.84 0.51
CA SER A 241 10.57 -1.86 -0.80
C SER A 241 10.30 -0.59 -1.62
N GLY A 242 11.26 -0.25 -2.50
CA GLY A 242 10.99 0.65 -3.61
C GLY A 242 10.08 -0.01 -4.65
N ALA A 243 9.29 0.78 -5.34
CA ALA A 243 8.44 0.32 -6.42
C ALA A 243 8.91 0.89 -7.76
N PHE A 244 8.98 0.04 -8.81
CA PHE A 244 9.24 0.45 -10.20
C PHE A 244 10.63 1.05 -10.50
N GLY A 245 11.69 0.59 -9.84
CA GLY A 245 13.06 1.11 -9.94
C GLY A 245 13.79 0.98 -11.28
N HIS A 246 13.25 0.32 -12.29
CA HIS A 246 13.87 0.16 -13.60
C HIS A 246 13.01 0.69 -14.74
N SER A 247 13.50 1.74 -15.40
CA SER A 247 13.08 2.33 -16.69
C SER A 247 11.59 2.38 -17.03
N ARG A 248 11.01 3.56 -16.83
CA ARG A 248 9.68 3.97 -17.29
C ARG A 248 9.46 3.94 -18.80
N LEU A 249 10.39 3.42 -19.60
CA LEU A 249 10.43 3.65 -21.05
C LEU A 249 9.87 2.51 -21.92
N ARG A 250 9.33 1.44 -21.37
CA ARG A 250 8.59 0.45 -22.17
C ARG A 250 7.40 -0.09 -21.40
N GLU A 251 6.25 0.25 -21.94
CA GLU A 251 4.95 -0.41 -21.85
C GLU A 251 4.91 -1.68 -20.97
N TRP A 252 4.21 -1.59 -19.79
CA TRP A 252 3.72 -2.75 -19.04
C TRP A 252 4.72 -3.75 -18.42
N ALA A 253 6.00 -3.44 -18.36
CA ALA A 253 6.97 -4.29 -17.66
C ALA A 253 7.12 -3.85 -16.21
N PHE A 254 6.24 -4.32 -15.33
CA PHE A 254 6.51 -4.34 -13.90
C PHE A 254 7.83 -5.06 -13.68
N GLY A 255 8.81 -4.45 -12.99
CA GLY A 255 9.99 -5.18 -12.55
C GLY A 255 9.54 -6.42 -11.77
N GLY A 256 10.14 -7.58 -12.03
CA GLY A 256 9.70 -8.86 -11.44
C GLY A 256 9.45 -8.77 -9.94
N MET A 257 10.33 -8.14 -9.18
CA MET A 257 10.21 -7.95 -7.73
C MET A 257 8.98 -7.12 -7.33
N THR A 258 8.74 -5.97 -7.97
CA THR A 258 7.57 -5.13 -7.65
C THR A 258 6.27 -5.88 -7.91
N ARG A 259 6.20 -6.60 -9.03
CA ARG A 259 5.03 -7.41 -9.37
C ARG A 259 4.82 -8.54 -8.35
N SER A 260 5.85 -9.32 -8.06
CA SER A 260 5.76 -10.40 -7.08
C SER A 260 5.32 -9.91 -5.70
N LEU A 261 5.82 -8.75 -5.26
CA LEU A 261 5.36 -8.14 -4.02
C LEU A 261 3.92 -7.65 -4.09
N LEU A 262 3.45 -7.13 -5.23
CA LEU A 262 2.05 -6.72 -5.38
C LEU A 262 1.11 -7.93 -5.48
N ASP A 263 1.56 -9.05 -6.06
CA ASP A 263 0.80 -10.30 -6.16
C ASP A 263 0.76 -11.08 -4.82
N GLU A 264 1.69 -10.82 -3.90
CA GLU A 264 1.72 -11.49 -2.60
C GLU A 264 0.61 -10.96 -1.68
N VAL A 265 -0.41 -11.75 -1.41
CA VAL A 265 -1.60 -11.29 -0.66
C VAL A 265 -1.49 -11.47 0.85
N ARG A 266 -0.58 -12.32 1.35
CA ARG A 266 -0.47 -12.64 2.78
C ARG A 266 0.31 -11.59 3.56
N LEU A 267 1.36 -11.03 2.98
CA LEU A 267 2.30 -10.13 3.63
C LEU A 267 1.82 -8.68 3.65
N ASN A 268 2.19 -7.94 4.70
CA ASN A 268 2.14 -6.49 4.66
C ASN A 268 3.30 -5.95 3.82
N ARG A 269 3.04 -4.96 2.98
CA ARG A 269 4.03 -4.35 2.10
C ARG A 269 3.95 -2.84 2.18
N PHE A 270 5.08 -2.21 2.48
CA PHE A 270 5.24 -0.76 2.44
C PHE A 270 6.07 -0.39 1.21
N MET A 271 5.50 0.40 0.32
CA MET A 271 6.09 0.69 -0.99
C MET A 271 6.10 2.19 -1.28
N SER A 272 7.21 2.67 -1.89
CA SER A 272 7.33 4.05 -2.41
C SER A 272 7.97 4.06 -3.78
N SER A 273 7.65 5.07 -4.61
CA SER A 273 8.20 5.25 -5.97
C SER A 273 8.95 6.58 -6.11
#